data_887b3f456ac28bd01d8f0bde621bb06d
#
_entry.id   887b3f456ac28bd01d8f0bde621bb06d
#
_cell.length_a   1.000
_cell.length_b   1.000
_cell.length_c   1.000
_cell.angle_alpha   90.00
_cell.angle_beta   90.00
_cell.angle_gamma   90.00
#
_symmetry.space_group_name_H-M   'P 1'
#
loop_
_entity.id
_entity.type
_entity.pdbx_description
1 polymer ?
#
loop_
_entity_poly.entity_id
_entity_poly.type
_entity_poly.pdbx_seq_one_letter_code
_entity_poly.pdbx_strand_id
1 'polypeptide(L)'
;MKLRISLLVILISMLFASCGISTGKGTEQKEEEISVLRYDKLLNEYVRSNSFSAMQKLTMDYRQPTKILIEDVLAIGTVKDDTIFQRLQKFYSDTTLVRLVSDVEAKFPNLDEVEKGLNKGFRKLKKEVPGTKVPFVYSQISAFNESIILVDTLLGISLDKYMGEDYPLYKRFYYDYQCLSLIHISEPT
;
A
#
# COMPACT_ATOMS: atom_id res chain seq x y z
N MET A 1 -24.37 67.60 13.85
CA MET A 1 -23.26 67.04 13.05
C MET A 1 -22.28 66.26 13.93
N LYS A 2 -21.88 66.77 15.10
CA LYS A 2 -20.91 66.09 15.98
C LYS A 2 -21.39 64.74 16.55
N LEU A 3 -22.68 64.57 16.84
CA LEU A 3 -23.24 63.32 17.35
C LEU A 3 -23.19 62.14 16.33
N ARG A 4 -23.40 62.44 15.04
CA ARG A 4 -23.35 61.44 13.98
C ARG A 4 -21.92 60.96 13.68
N ILE A 5 -20.93 61.80 13.85
CA ILE A 5 -19.52 61.46 13.69
C ILE A 5 -19.04 60.60 14.86
N SER A 6 -19.47 60.92 16.07
CA SER A 6 -19.14 60.14 17.27
C SER A 6 -19.72 58.70 17.18
N LEU A 7 -20.95 58.55 16.67
CA LEU A 7 -21.59 57.25 16.48
C LEU A 7 -20.88 56.41 15.41
N LEU A 8 -20.36 57.05 14.37
CA LEU A 8 -19.62 56.40 13.27
C LEU A 8 -18.24 55.92 13.74
N VAL A 9 -17.55 56.67 14.58
CA VAL A 9 -16.26 56.28 15.18
C VAL A 9 -16.42 55.09 16.14
N ILE A 10 -17.51 55.05 16.93
CA ILE A 10 -17.79 53.92 17.82
C ILE A 10 -18.13 52.67 17.02
N LEU A 11 -18.84 52.77 15.89
CA LEU A 11 -19.16 51.64 15.02
C LEU A 11 -17.90 51.08 14.34
N ILE A 12 -16.97 51.93 13.91
CA ILE A 12 -15.69 51.52 13.31
C ILE A 12 -14.77 50.85 14.35
N SER A 13 -14.76 51.36 15.60
CA SER A 13 -13.94 50.73 16.65
C SER A 13 -14.42 49.34 17.06
N MET A 14 -15.71 49.01 16.91
CA MET A 14 -16.23 47.66 17.14
C MET A 14 -15.85 46.66 16.04
N LEU A 15 -15.52 47.11 14.83
CA LEU A 15 -15.09 46.25 13.74
C LEU A 15 -13.64 45.76 13.90
N PHE A 16 -12.81 46.44 14.68
CA PHE A 16 -11.43 46.03 14.95
C PHE A 16 -11.24 45.12 16.18
N ALA A 17 -12.28 44.91 16.98
CA ALA A 17 -12.24 44.04 18.16
C ALA A 17 -12.46 42.55 17.84
N SER A 18 -12.67 42.17 16.55
CA SER A 18 -12.87 40.79 16.13
C SER A 18 -11.58 40.12 15.64
N CYS A 19 -10.41 40.67 15.94
CA CYS A 19 -9.17 39.93 15.81
C CYS A 19 -8.99 39.08 17.08
N GLY A 20 -9.75 38.02 17.19
CA GLY A 20 -9.51 36.95 18.15
C GLY A 20 -8.10 36.42 17.94
N ILE A 21 -7.25 36.67 18.94
CA ILE A 21 -5.98 35.94 19.09
C ILE A 21 -6.37 34.46 19.18
N SER A 22 -6.33 33.76 18.05
CA SER A 22 -6.27 32.32 18.06
C SER A 22 -4.89 31.98 18.62
N THR A 23 -4.83 31.82 19.94
CA THR A 23 -3.77 31.05 20.59
C THR A 23 -3.57 29.79 19.74
N GLY A 24 -2.38 29.67 19.15
CA GLY A 24 -2.00 28.55 18.30
C GLY A 24 -2.25 27.23 19.02
N LYS A 25 -3.42 26.66 18.79
CA LYS A 25 -3.54 25.21 18.81
C LYS A 25 -2.58 24.75 17.72
N GLY A 26 -1.48 24.13 18.17
CA GLY A 26 -0.60 23.45 17.27
C GLY A 26 -1.48 22.68 16.29
N THR A 27 -1.27 22.88 15.02
CA THR A 27 -1.82 22.05 13.98
C THR A 27 -1.38 20.66 14.38
N GLU A 28 -2.27 19.88 15.00
CA GLU A 28 -2.10 18.43 15.06
C GLU A 28 -1.98 18.04 13.59
N GLN A 29 -0.73 17.88 13.15
CA GLN A 29 -0.46 17.22 11.88
C GLN A 29 -1.12 15.87 12.05
N LYS A 30 -2.26 15.70 11.40
CA LYS A 30 -2.97 14.43 11.32
C LYS A 30 -1.90 13.46 10.86
N GLU A 31 -1.41 12.61 11.76
CA GLU A 31 -0.39 11.63 11.40
C GLU A 31 -0.93 10.88 10.19
N GLU A 32 -0.17 10.92 9.12
CA GLU A 32 -0.50 10.26 7.87
C GLU A 32 -0.48 8.76 8.15
N GLU A 33 -1.66 8.17 8.23
CA GLU A 33 -1.84 6.77 8.61
C GLU A 33 -1.66 5.89 7.37
N ILE A 34 -0.88 4.83 7.52
CA ILE A 34 -0.62 3.87 6.44
C ILE A 34 -1.84 2.96 6.30
N SER A 35 -2.39 2.92 5.11
CA SER A 35 -3.35 1.93 4.66
C SER A 35 -2.70 1.07 3.58
N VAL A 36 -2.93 -0.24 3.63
CA VAL A 36 -2.38 -1.18 2.64
C VAL A 36 -3.41 -1.42 1.54
N LEU A 37 -3.08 -0.94 0.35
CA LEU A 37 -3.92 -1.18 -0.81
C LEU A 37 -3.93 -2.66 -1.19
N ARG A 38 -5.10 -3.26 -1.32
CA ARG A 38 -5.29 -4.65 -1.74
C ARG A 38 -5.18 -4.81 -3.26
N TYR A 39 -3.97 -4.54 -3.79
CA TYR A 39 -3.68 -4.76 -5.21
C TYR A 39 -3.78 -6.25 -5.59
N ASP A 40 -3.43 -7.16 -4.68
CA ASP A 40 -3.60 -8.60 -4.82
C ASP A 40 -5.05 -8.99 -5.16
N LYS A 41 -6.04 -8.41 -4.49
CA LYS A 41 -7.46 -8.67 -4.78
C LYS A 41 -7.90 -8.13 -6.13
N LEU A 42 -7.45 -6.92 -6.48
CA LEU A 42 -7.74 -6.31 -7.78
C LEU A 42 -7.16 -7.13 -8.94
N LEU A 43 -5.91 -7.59 -8.78
CA LEU A 43 -5.27 -8.47 -9.75
C LEU A 43 -6.04 -9.79 -9.90
N ASN A 44 -6.42 -10.42 -8.77
CA ASN A 44 -7.18 -11.66 -8.78
C ASN A 44 -8.57 -11.48 -9.45
N GLU A 45 -9.25 -10.37 -9.20
CA GLU A 45 -10.50 -10.03 -9.91
C GLU A 45 -10.29 -10.04 -11.42
N TYR A 46 -9.23 -9.38 -11.91
CA TYR A 46 -8.90 -9.37 -13.34
C TYR A 46 -8.62 -10.78 -13.87
N VAL A 47 -7.74 -11.51 -13.20
CA VAL A 47 -7.28 -12.83 -13.66
C VAL A 47 -8.42 -13.84 -13.75
N ARG A 48 -9.34 -13.83 -12.76
CA ARG A 48 -10.43 -14.82 -12.68
C ARG A 48 -11.62 -14.50 -13.58
N SER A 49 -11.97 -13.23 -13.69
CA SER A 49 -13.20 -12.83 -14.38
C SER A 49 -12.97 -12.06 -15.69
N ASN A 50 -11.70 -11.79 -16.04
CA ASN A 50 -11.34 -10.91 -17.16
C ASN A 50 -12.06 -9.55 -17.08
N SER A 51 -12.25 -9.04 -15.86
CA SER A 51 -12.96 -7.80 -15.57
C SER A 51 -12.27 -6.61 -16.26
N PHE A 52 -12.98 -5.97 -17.19
CA PHE A 52 -12.48 -4.75 -17.84
C PHE A 52 -12.26 -3.62 -16.83
N SER A 53 -13.13 -3.50 -15.84
CA SER A 53 -12.99 -2.51 -14.76
C SER A 53 -11.72 -2.73 -13.93
N ALA A 54 -11.43 -3.99 -13.58
CA ALA A 54 -10.20 -4.32 -12.87
C ALA A 54 -8.96 -4.03 -13.75
N MET A 55 -8.97 -4.40 -15.02
CA MET A 55 -7.89 -4.09 -15.97
C MET A 55 -7.66 -2.57 -16.09
N GLN A 56 -8.74 -1.80 -16.19
CA GLN A 56 -8.64 -0.34 -16.26
C GLN A 56 -7.98 0.25 -15.00
N LYS A 57 -8.37 -0.20 -13.82
CA LYS A 57 -7.73 0.23 -12.56
C LYS A 57 -6.26 -0.17 -12.50
N LEU A 58 -5.91 -1.39 -12.89
CA LEU A 58 -4.52 -1.85 -12.94
C LEU A 58 -3.66 -0.98 -13.86
N THR A 59 -4.20 -0.55 -15.00
CA THR A 59 -3.46 0.23 -16.01
C THR A 59 -3.40 1.72 -15.72
N MET A 60 -4.42 2.29 -15.09
CA MET A 60 -4.55 3.74 -14.88
C MET A 60 -4.21 4.14 -13.46
N ASP A 61 -4.90 3.54 -12.47
CA ASP A 61 -4.78 3.94 -11.05
C ASP A 61 -3.54 3.31 -10.39
N TYR A 62 -3.21 2.06 -10.78
CA TYR A 62 -2.11 1.27 -10.20
C TYR A 62 -1.00 0.97 -11.20
N ARG A 63 -0.74 1.90 -12.10
CA ARG A 63 0.22 1.75 -13.18
C ARG A 63 1.62 1.34 -12.71
N GLN A 64 2.13 1.97 -11.65
CA GLN A 64 3.47 1.67 -11.15
C GLN A 64 3.55 0.29 -10.47
N PRO A 65 2.67 -0.08 -9.53
CA PRO A 65 2.61 -1.44 -9.01
C PRO A 65 2.48 -2.51 -10.10
N THR A 66 1.62 -2.27 -11.11
CA THR A 66 1.43 -3.19 -12.24
C THR A 66 2.68 -3.32 -13.08
N LYS A 67 3.38 -2.22 -13.35
CA LYS A 67 4.65 -2.25 -14.08
C LYS A 67 5.70 -3.05 -13.32
N ILE A 68 5.90 -2.74 -12.04
CA ILE A 68 6.86 -3.44 -11.19
C ILE A 68 6.56 -4.94 -11.14
N LEU A 69 5.30 -5.32 -10.96
CA LEU A 69 4.91 -6.72 -10.93
C LEU A 69 5.27 -7.43 -12.25
N ILE A 70 4.91 -6.86 -13.38
CA ILE A 70 5.07 -7.49 -14.71
C ILE A 70 6.54 -7.52 -15.16
N GLU A 71 7.23 -6.38 -15.03
CA GLU A 71 8.57 -6.19 -15.63
C GLU A 71 9.68 -6.66 -14.69
N ASP A 72 9.56 -6.35 -13.39
CA ASP A 72 10.66 -6.57 -12.44
C ASP A 72 10.46 -7.84 -11.60
N VAL A 73 9.24 -8.14 -11.15
CA VAL A 73 8.95 -9.26 -10.25
C VAL A 73 8.71 -10.56 -11.01
N LEU A 74 7.79 -10.56 -11.96
CA LEU A 74 7.44 -11.76 -12.75
C LEU A 74 8.30 -11.90 -13.99
N ALA A 75 8.87 -10.80 -14.49
CA ALA A 75 9.71 -10.75 -15.70
C ALA A 75 9.04 -11.41 -16.92
N ILE A 76 7.71 -11.22 -17.09
CA ILE A 76 6.92 -11.87 -18.17
C ILE A 76 6.77 -11.00 -19.41
N GLY A 77 7.30 -9.80 -19.41
CA GLY A 77 7.28 -8.87 -20.55
C GLY A 77 7.30 -7.43 -20.11
N THR A 78 6.81 -6.51 -20.94
CA THR A 78 6.70 -5.08 -20.64
C THR A 78 5.25 -4.63 -20.70
N VAL A 79 4.91 -3.62 -19.89
CA VAL A 79 3.53 -3.05 -19.87
C VAL A 79 3.15 -2.35 -21.19
N LYS A 80 4.10 -2.17 -22.10
CA LYS A 80 3.86 -1.59 -23.44
C LYS A 80 3.42 -2.65 -24.47
N ASP A 81 3.55 -3.92 -24.15
CA ASP A 81 3.14 -5.02 -25.03
C ASP A 81 1.61 -5.18 -24.99
N ASP A 82 0.96 -5.08 -26.13
CA ASP A 82 -0.51 -5.16 -26.25
C ASP A 82 -1.06 -6.51 -25.74
N THR A 83 -0.22 -7.56 -25.68
CA THR A 83 -0.60 -8.90 -25.21
C THR A 83 -0.27 -9.14 -23.74
N ILE A 84 0.31 -8.16 -23.04
CA ILE A 84 0.84 -8.36 -21.69
C ILE A 84 -0.22 -8.80 -20.68
N PHE A 85 -1.41 -8.23 -20.76
CA PHE A 85 -2.52 -8.60 -19.85
C PHE A 85 -3.04 -10.02 -20.11
N GLN A 86 -3.00 -10.49 -21.34
CA GLN A 86 -3.29 -11.88 -21.67
C GLN A 86 -2.21 -12.84 -21.12
N ARG A 87 -0.92 -12.45 -21.22
CA ARG A 87 0.19 -13.21 -20.62
C ARG A 87 0.07 -13.25 -19.10
N LEU A 88 -0.26 -12.15 -18.48
CA LEU A 88 -0.48 -12.05 -17.03
C LEU A 88 -1.61 -13.00 -16.59
N GLN A 89 -2.74 -12.99 -17.32
CA GLN A 89 -3.85 -13.90 -17.07
C GLN A 89 -3.43 -15.36 -17.25
N LYS A 90 -2.73 -15.67 -18.33
CA LYS A 90 -2.19 -17.01 -18.60
C LYS A 90 -1.22 -17.46 -17.52
N PHE A 91 -0.33 -16.57 -17.05
CA PHE A 91 0.62 -16.87 -15.99
C PHE A 91 -0.10 -17.31 -14.71
N TYR A 92 -1.08 -16.53 -14.22
CA TYR A 92 -1.84 -16.86 -13.02
C TYR A 92 -2.89 -17.97 -13.21
N SER A 93 -3.09 -18.46 -14.45
CA SER A 93 -3.97 -19.61 -14.71
C SER A 93 -3.28 -20.96 -14.44
N ASP A 94 -1.99 -20.98 -14.12
CA ASP A 94 -1.31 -22.19 -13.64
C ASP A 94 -2.01 -22.73 -12.38
N THR A 95 -2.23 -24.03 -12.31
CA THR A 95 -2.98 -24.68 -11.23
C THR A 95 -2.36 -24.43 -9.85
N THR A 96 -1.03 -24.33 -9.77
CA THR A 96 -0.32 -24.04 -8.53
C THR A 96 -0.56 -22.59 -8.09
N LEU A 97 -0.53 -21.65 -9.04
CA LEU A 97 -0.78 -20.24 -8.75
C LEU A 97 -2.25 -19.97 -8.44
N VAL A 98 -3.18 -20.63 -9.10
CA VAL A 98 -4.62 -20.57 -8.73
C VAL A 98 -4.83 -21.01 -7.28
N ARG A 99 -4.19 -22.11 -6.88
CA ARG A 99 -4.22 -22.57 -5.48
C ARG A 99 -3.57 -21.56 -4.54
N LEU A 100 -2.38 -21.06 -4.88
CA LEU A 100 -1.66 -20.06 -4.09
C LEU A 100 -2.51 -18.83 -3.82
N VAL A 101 -3.13 -18.26 -4.86
CA VAL A 101 -3.99 -17.09 -4.75
C VAL A 101 -5.18 -17.37 -3.81
N SER A 102 -5.82 -18.53 -3.95
CA SER A 102 -6.92 -18.94 -3.07
C SER A 102 -6.48 -19.08 -1.60
N ASP A 103 -5.32 -19.70 -1.37
CA ASP A 103 -4.77 -19.89 -0.03
C ASP A 103 -4.39 -18.54 0.62
N VAL A 104 -3.82 -17.61 -0.16
CA VAL A 104 -3.51 -16.22 0.27
C VAL A 104 -4.79 -15.47 0.65
N GLU A 105 -5.84 -15.54 -0.17
CA GLU A 105 -7.12 -14.89 0.12
C GLU A 105 -7.75 -15.41 1.42
N ALA A 106 -7.67 -16.72 1.63
CA ALA A 106 -8.18 -17.37 2.86
C ALA A 106 -7.39 -16.95 4.10
N LYS A 107 -6.06 -16.84 3.99
CA LYS A 107 -5.19 -16.48 5.11
C LYS A 107 -5.24 -14.99 5.43
N PHE A 108 -5.37 -14.12 4.43
CA PHE A 108 -5.34 -12.67 4.58
C PHE A 108 -6.67 -12.02 4.14
N PRO A 109 -7.80 -12.31 4.80
CA PRO A 109 -9.10 -11.72 4.46
C PRO A 109 -9.08 -10.19 4.62
N ASN A 110 -8.32 -9.68 5.61
CA ASN A 110 -7.96 -8.28 5.81
C ASN A 110 -6.46 -8.16 6.14
N LEU A 111 -5.97 -6.92 6.24
CA LEU A 111 -4.57 -6.62 6.59
C LEU A 111 -4.46 -5.69 7.80
N ASP A 112 -5.47 -5.65 8.65
CA ASP A 112 -5.56 -4.71 9.79
C ASP A 112 -4.35 -4.82 10.73
N GLU A 113 -3.90 -6.03 11.04
CA GLU A 113 -2.72 -6.25 11.89
C GLU A 113 -1.42 -5.83 11.19
N VAL A 114 -1.33 -6.00 9.87
CA VAL A 114 -0.19 -5.54 9.06
C VAL A 114 -0.15 -4.02 9.07
N GLU A 115 -1.28 -3.35 8.81
CA GLU A 115 -1.41 -1.89 8.85
C GLU A 115 -1.03 -1.33 10.22
N LYS A 116 -1.53 -1.94 11.29
CA LYS A 116 -1.20 -1.58 12.66
C LYS A 116 0.30 -1.71 12.95
N GLY A 117 0.92 -2.80 12.51
CA GLY A 117 2.36 -3.02 12.64
C GLY A 117 3.17 -1.98 11.88
N LEU A 118 2.82 -1.71 10.63
CA LEU A 118 3.46 -0.69 9.79
C LEU A 118 3.33 0.71 10.40
N ASN A 119 2.14 1.09 10.83
CA ASN A 119 1.89 2.39 11.48
C ASN A 119 2.74 2.56 12.75
N LYS A 120 2.86 1.51 13.56
CA LYS A 120 3.74 1.51 14.74
C LYS A 120 5.20 1.67 14.35
N GLY A 121 5.68 0.90 13.36
CA GLY A 121 7.05 0.94 12.87
C GLY A 121 7.43 2.30 12.28
N PHE A 122 6.58 2.85 11.41
CA PHE A 122 6.82 4.16 10.79
C PHE A 122 6.75 5.32 11.77
N ARG A 123 5.89 5.27 12.79
CA ARG A 123 5.92 6.26 13.89
C ARG A 123 7.26 6.25 14.63
N LYS A 124 7.82 5.06 14.91
CA LYS A 124 9.13 4.94 15.51
C LYS A 124 10.23 5.47 14.58
N LEU A 125 10.20 5.06 13.30
CA LEU A 125 11.15 5.50 12.30
C LEU A 125 11.16 7.02 12.11
N LYS A 126 10.00 7.67 12.04
CA LYS A 126 9.90 9.14 11.94
C LYS A 126 10.50 9.87 13.14
N LYS A 127 10.45 9.27 14.33
CA LYS A 127 11.09 9.85 15.53
C LYS A 127 12.60 9.76 15.47
N GLU A 128 13.14 8.65 14.97
CA GLU A 128 14.59 8.40 14.89
C GLU A 128 15.22 9.07 13.66
N VAL A 129 14.46 9.14 12.55
CA VAL A 129 14.90 9.73 11.28
C VAL A 129 13.90 10.80 10.85
N PRO A 130 14.05 12.05 11.31
CA PRO A 130 13.21 13.17 10.90
C PRO A 130 13.22 13.37 9.38
N GLY A 131 12.04 13.62 8.79
CA GLY A 131 11.89 13.79 7.35
C GLY A 131 11.60 12.49 6.58
N THR A 132 11.52 11.34 7.27
CA THR A 132 11.05 10.09 6.66
C THR A 132 9.65 10.26 6.07
N LYS A 133 9.51 9.99 4.77
CA LYS A 133 8.23 10.00 4.07
C LYS A 133 7.50 8.68 4.29
N VAL A 134 6.17 8.76 4.44
CA VAL A 134 5.33 7.56 4.45
C VAL A 134 5.22 7.03 3.02
N PRO A 135 5.54 5.76 2.78
CA PRO A 135 5.39 5.18 1.45
C PRO A 135 3.91 4.89 1.14
N PHE A 136 3.61 4.82 -0.14
CA PHE A 136 2.39 4.19 -0.61
C PHE A 136 2.56 2.67 -0.50
N VAL A 137 1.74 2.02 0.32
CA VAL A 137 1.86 0.58 0.60
C VAL A 137 0.80 -0.21 -0.14
N TYR A 138 1.20 -1.30 -0.78
CA TYR A 138 0.29 -2.21 -1.46
C TYR A 138 0.66 -3.68 -1.24
N SER A 139 -0.33 -4.55 -1.26
CA SER A 139 -0.14 -6.00 -1.22
C SER A 139 -0.18 -6.59 -2.63
N GLN A 140 0.63 -7.63 -2.86
CA GLN A 140 0.64 -8.37 -4.12
C GLN A 140 0.88 -9.86 -3.88
N ILE A 141 0.83 -10.65 -4.96
CA ILE A 141 1.24 -12.06 -5.01
C ILE A 141 2.35 -12.16 -6.06
N SER A 142 3.56 -12.47 -5.62
CA SER A 142 4.77 -12.45 -6.46
C SER A 142 5.13 -13.80 -7.09
N ALA A 143 4.28 -14.82 -6.89
CA ALA A 143 4.61 -16.20 -7.24
C ALA A 143 5.95 -16.66 -6.62
N PHE A 144 6.16 -16.31 -5.36
CA PHE A 144 7.34 -16.59 -4.53
C PHE A 144 8.64 -15.88 -4.93
N ASN A 145 8.62 -14.93 -5.86
CA ASN A 145 9.85 -14.26 -6.29
C ASN A 145 10.38 -13.29 -5.24
N GLU A 146 9.61 -12.27 -4.87
CA GLU A 146 10.05 -11.19 -3.99
C GLU A 146 9.20 -11.10 -2.72
N SER A 147 9.81 -10.81 -1.57
CA SER A 147 9.07 -10.65 -0.30
C SER A 147 8.59 -9.21 -0.13
N ILE A 148 9.52 -8.27 -0.26
CA ILE A 148 9.31 -6.84 -0.11
C ILE A 148 9.89 -6.14 -1.33
N ILE A 149 9.17 -5.20 -1.87
CA ILE A 149 9.59 -4.36 -2.98
C ILE A 149 9.58 -2.92 -2.50
N LEU A 150 10.71 -2.24 -2.64
CA LEU A 150 10.85 -0.83 -2.30
C LEU A 150 11.39 -0.08 -3.51
N VAL A 151 10.53 0.76 -4.10
CA VAL A 151 10.89 1.61 -5.24
C VAL A 151 10.39 3.03 -4.97
N ASP A 152 11.30 3.97 -4.85
CA ASP A 152 11.01 5.36 -4.48
C ASP A 152 10.15 5.47 -3.21
N THR A 153 8.88 5.81 -3.37
CA THR A 153 7.89 5.93 -2.31
C THR A 153 6.85 4.79 -2.32
N LEU A 154 7.11 3.72 -3.07
CA LEU A 154 6.24 2.55 -3.14
C LEU A 154 6.81 1.41 -2.29
N LEU A 155 5.98 0.80 -1.47
CA LEU A 155 6.29 -0.38 -0.67
C LEU A 155 5.32 -1.51 -1.02
N GLY A 156 5.80 -2.50 -1.78
CA GLY A 156 5.04 -3.70 -2.12
C GLY A 156 5.30 -4.82 -1.11
N ILE A 157 4.25 -5.48 -0.65
CA ILE A 157 4.30 -6.63 0.26
C ILE A 157 3.73 -7.84 -0.46
N SER A 158 4.55 -8.86 -0.70
CA SER A 158 4.11 -10.10 -1.36
C SER A 158 3.57 -11.08 -0.34
N LEU A 159 2.24 -11.17 -0.25
CA LEU A 159 1.54 -11.95 0.78
C LEU A 159 1.87 -13.44 0.71
N ASP A 160 2.15 -13.94 -0.48
CA ASP A 160 2.54 -15.33 -0.73
C ASP A 160 3.86 -15.74 -0.06
N LYS A 161 4.69 -14.77 0.37
CA LYS A 161 5.93 -15.02 1.11
C LYS A 161 5.69 -15.13 2.64
N TYR A 162 4.48 -14.86 3.11
CA TYR A 162 4.11 -14.84 4.54
C TYR A 162 3.05 -15.88 4.89
N MET A 163 3.02 -16.99 4.14
CA MET A 163 2.06 -18.08 4.33
C MET A 163 2.36 -18.97 5.57
N GLY A 164 3.50 -18.77 6.23
CA GLY A 164 3.97 -19.59 7.37
C GLY A 164 4.89 -20.72 6.92
N GLU A 165 5.73 -21.18 7.87
CA GLU A 165 6.78 -22.17 7.61
C GLU A 165 6.27 -23.52 7.08
N ASP A 166 5.11 -23.94 7.59
CA ASP A 166 4.50 -25.21 7.21
C ASP A 166 3.67 -25.16 5.92
N TYR A 167 3.70 -24.02 5.21
CA TYR A 167 2.90 -23.90 3.99
C TYR A 167 3.36 -24.91 2.92
N PRO A 168 2.45 -25.81 2.46
CA PRO A 168 2.85 -26.96 1.65
C PRO A 168 3.55 -26.61 0.33
N LEU A 169 3.22 -25.46 -0.29
CA LEU A 169 3.86 -25.05 -1.52
C LEU A 169 5.30 -24.59 -1.30
N TYR A 170 5.68 -24.11 -0.13
CA TYR A 170 7.07 -23.77 0.16
C TYR A 170 7.97 -25.00 0.05
N LYS A 171 7.55 -26.13 0.63
CA LYS A 171 8.30 -27.40 0.58
C LYS A 171 8.50 -27.93 -0.85
N ARG A 172 7.69 -27.46 -1.80
CA ARG A 172 7.81 -27.84 -3.21
C ARG A 172 8.78 -26.94 -4.00
N PHE A 173 8.93 -25.66 -3.63
CA PHE A 173 9.68 -24.67 -4.38
C PHE A 173 10.95 -24.18 -3.68
N TYR A 174 11.08 -24.45 -2.38
CA TYR A 174 12.25 -24.04 -1.58
C TYR A 174 12.89 -25.27 -0.92
N TYR A 175 14.19 -25.19 -0.73
CA TYR A 175 14.88 -26.13 0.16
C TYR A 175 14.55 -25.82 1.60
N ASP A 176 14.61 -26.83 2.49
CA ASP A 176 14.22 -26.68 3.92
C ASP A 176 14.96 -25.53 4.62
N TYR A 177 16.25 -25.31 4.30
CA TYR A 177 17.03 -24.19 4.87
C TYR A 177 16.55 -22.81 4.39
N GLN A 178 15.98 -22.72 3.19
CA GLN A 178 15.43 -21.46 2.67
C GLN A 178 14.08 -21.12 3.32
N CYS A 179 13.29 -22.13 3.68
CA CYS A 179 12.06 -21.93 4.43
C CYS A 179 12.34 -21.31 5.80
N LEU A 180 13.37 -21.81 6.50
CA LEU A 180 13.80 -21.25 7.79
C LEU A 180 14.30 -19.80 7.70
N SER A 181 14.99 -19.43 6.62
CA SER A 181 15.52 -18.07 6.45
C SER A 181 14.42 -17.03 6.19
N LEU A 182 13.33 -17.40 5.54
CA LEU A 182 12.20 -16.51 5.28
C LEU A 182 11.42 -16.16 6.55
N ILE A 183 11.47 -16.99 7.57
CA ILE A 183 10.80 -16.79 8.86
C ILE A 183 11.64 -15.88 9.76
N HIS A 184 12.94 -16.07 9.78
CA HIS A 184 13.84 -15.29 10.64
C HIS A 184 14.03 -13.83 10.19
N ILE A 185 13.70 -13.47 8.95
CA ILE A 185 13.77 -12.08 8.47
C ILE A 185 12.60 -11.24 8.99
N SER A 186 11.50 -11.86 9.37
CA SER A 186 10.28 -11.15 9.81
C SER A 186 10.04 -11.18 11.32
N GLU A 187 10.86 -11.90 12.11
CA GLU A 187 10.78 -11.83 13.56
C GLU A 187 11.66 -10.70 14.10
N PRO A 188 11.06 -9.68 14.77
CA PRO A 188 11.86 -8.69 15.48
C PRO A 188 12.56 -9.38 16.66
N THR A 189 13.86 -9.45 16.61
CA THR A 189 14.73 -9.76 17.76
C THR A 189 14.57 -8.74 18.87
#